data_6a5ed7c702d80fe7cd6a68656173a0df
#
_entry.id   6a5ed7c702d80fe7cd6a68656173a0df
#
_cell.length_a   1.000
_cell.length_b   1.000
_cell.length_c   1.000
_cell.angle_alpha   90.00
_cell.angle_beta   90.00
_cell.angle_gamma   90.00
#
_symmetry.space_group_name_H-M   'P 1'
#
loop_
_entity.id
_entity.type
_entity.pdbx_description
1 polymer ?
#
loop_
_entity_poly.entity_id
_entity_poly.type
_entity_poly.pdbx_seq_one_letter_code
_entity_poly.pdbx_strand_id
1 'polypeptide(L)'
;MKNIMIINGHQTYRSAEGKLNKTLTDNIVNVLSANHNVQTTIVQNGYSIEEEQRKFLWADIVIFQTPIYWFNVPGLLKTYMDEVYAYGLFFKGSEQYGRGGLLTDKHYMFSTTWNAPAQAFNNPAQFFGGKSLEEALSHLHRTQDFIGMKPLKSFACYDVIKNPDIDRFVFELNTHLEEVLPL
;
A
#
# COMPACT_ATOMS: atom_id res chain seq x y z
N MET A 1 -6.59 -14.39 -14.54
CA MET A 1 -5.49 -14.56 -13.53
C MET A 1 -4.53 -13.40 -13.68
N LYS A 2 -4.17 -12.70 -12.59
CA LYS A 2 -3.25 -11.55 -12.55
C LYS A 2 -2.01 -11.91 -11.74
N ASN A 3 -0.94 -11.19 -11.97
CA ASN A 3 0.27 -11.26 -11.16
C ASN A 3 0.20 -10.15 -10.10
N ILE A 4 0.20 -10.50 -8.84
CA ILE A 4 0.01 -9.55 -7.73
C ILE A 4 1.22 -9.59 -6.81
N MET A 5 1.82 -8.44 -6.59
CA MET A 5 2.87 -8.25 -5.60
C MET A 5 2.28 -7.64 -4.33
N ILE A 6 2.56 -8.23 -3.17
CA ILE A 6 2.12 -7.72 -1.88
C ILE A 6 3.35 -7.30 -1.08
N ILE A 7 3.40 -6.04 -0.68
CA ILE A 7 4.51 -5.47 0.09
C ILE A 7 4.02 -5.17 1.50
N ASN A 8 4.54 -5.89 2.49
CA ASN A 8 4.35 -5.57 3.89
C ASN A 8 5.39 -4.53 4.31
N GLY A 9 4.95 -3.28 4.42
CA GLY A 9 5.78 -2.13 4.75
C GLY A 9 5.87 -1.81 6.25
N HIS A 10 5.46 -2.73 7.13
CA HIS A 10 5.57 -2.53 8.57
C HIS A 10 7.03 -2.46 9.02
N GLN A 11 7.27 -1.63 10.02
CA GLN A 11 8.52 -1.58 10.78
C GLN A 11 8.17 -1.72 12.27
N THR A 12 8.81 -2.66 12.96
CA THR A 12 8.58 -2.88 14.39
C THR A 12 9.14 -1.73 15.21
N TYR A 13 8.29 -1.19 16.10
CA TYR A 13 8.67 -0.23 17.15
C TYR A 13 8.20 -0.77 18.51
N ARG A 14 8.72 -0.17 19.59
CA ARG A 14 8.36 -0.57 20.96
C ARG A 14 6.84 -0.63 21.21
N SER A 15 6.08 0.26 20.59
CA SER A 15 4.63 0.40 20.73
C SER A 15 3.83 -0.18 19.56
N ALA A 16 4.49 -0.80 18.56
CA ALA A 16 3.86 -1.30 17.35
C ALA A 16 4.57 -2.57 16.87
N GLU A 17 4.09 -3.72 17.32
CA GLU A 17 4.67 -5.03 17.00
C GLU A 17 4.31 -5.53 15.60
N GLY A 18 3.35 -4.90 14.91
CA GLY A 18 2.96 -5.24 13.55
C GLY A 18 2.01 -6.43 13.40
N LYS A 19 1.42 -6.92 14.50
CA LYS A 19 0.53 -8.10 14.48
C LYS A 19 -0.63 -7.91 13.52
N LEU A 20 -1.37 -6.79 13.63
CA LEU A 20 -2.49 -6.50 12.73
C LEU A 20 -2.02 -6.40 11.27
N ASN A 21 -0.92 -5.68 11.01
CA ASN A 21 -0.40 -5.54 9.66
C ASN A 21 -0.01 -6.90 9.06
N LYS A 22 0.59 -7.78 9.87
CA LYS A 22 0.89 -9.17 9.45
C LYS A 22 -0.39 -9.95 9.16
N THR A 23 -1.40 -9.90 10.03
CA THR A 23 -2.70 -10.58 9.82
C THR A 23 -3.36 -10.15 8.52
N LEU A 24 -3.39 -8.84 8.25
CA LEU A 24 -3.96 -8.32 7.00
C LEU A 24 -3.14 -8.76 5.78
N THR A 25 -1.80 -8.75 5.85
CA THR A 25 -0.94 -9.27 4.78
C THR A 25 -1.22 -10.74 4.50
N ASP A 26 -1.24 -11.57 5.53
CA ASP A 26 -1.49 -13.01 5.41
C ASP A 26 -2.88 -13.28 4.80
N ASN A 27 -3.88 -12.48 5.20
CA ASN A 27 -5.23 -12.57 4.66
C ASN A 27 -5.28 -12.19 3.18
N ILE A 28 -4.64 -11.09 2.76
CA ILE A 28 -4.56 -10.68 1.36
C ILE A 28 -3.91 -11.80 0.52
N VAL A 29 -2.79 -12.36 1.00
CA VAL A 29 -2.10 -13.48 0.33
C VAL A 29 -3.03 -14.66 0.17
N ASN A 30 -3.71 -15.08 1.26
CA ASN A 30 -4.60 -16.25 1.25
C ASN A 30 -5.77 -16.08 0.28
N VAL A 31 -6.44 -14.95 0.30
CA VAL A 31 -7.60 -14.67 -0.56
C VAL A 31 -7.18 -14.60 -2.03
N LEU A 32 -6.13 -13.86 -2.34
CA LEU A 32 -5.73 -13.62 -3.73
C LEU A 32 -5.02 -14.82 -4.37
N SER A 33 -4.33 -15.65 -3.60
CA SER A 33 -3.67 -16.86 -4.13
C SER A 33 -4.64 -17.91 -4.66
N ALA A 34 -5.94 -17.82 -4.32
CA ALA A 34 -6.95 -18.72 -4.86
C ALA A 34 -7.14 -18.58 -6.38
N ASN A 35 -6.99 -17.35 -6.91
CA ASN A 35 -7.31 -17.03 -8.31
C ASN A 35 -6.20 -16.26 -9.05
N HIS A 36 -5.10 -15.91 -8.37
CA HIS A 36 -4.01 -15.09 -8.91
C HIS A 36 -2.64 -15.65 -8.57
N ASN A 37 -1.61 -15.24 -9.32
CA ASN A 37 -0.22 -15.50 -8.96
C ASN A 37 0.22 -14.42 -7.96
N VAL A 38 0.65 -14.82 -6.77
CA VAL A 38 1.03 -13.89 -5.69
C VAL A 38 2.50 -14.03 -5.33
N GLN A 39 3.20 -12.90 -5.24
CA GLN A 39 4.52 -12.81 -4.62
C GLN A 39 4.47 -11.79 -3.48
N THR A 40 5.20 -12.06 -2.40
CA THR A 40 5.18 -11.23 -1.20
C THR A 40 6.58 -10.76 -0.84
N THR A 41 6.67 -9.52 -0.37
CA THR A 41 7.87 -8.96 0.27
C THR A 41 7.52 -8.44 1.65
N ILE A 42 8.24 -8.91 2.67
CA ILE A 42 8.19 -8.35 4.02
C ILE A 42 9.44 -7.50 4.18
N VAL A 43 9.30 -6.18 4.03
CA VAL A 43 10.44 -5.25 3.93
C VAL A 43 11.37 -5.37 5.14
N GLN A 44 10.82 -5.58 6.34
CA GLN A 44 11.60 -5.72 7.58
C GLN A 44 12.54 -6.95 7.58
N ASN A 45 12.28 -7.96 6.76
CA ASN A 45 13.12 -9.15 6.67
C ASN A 45 14.35 -8.96 5.76
N GLY A 46 14.47 -7.80 5.14
CA GLY A 46 15.47 -7.53 4.11
C GLY A 46 14.98 -7.94 2.71
N TYR A 47 15.63 -7.41 1.70
CA TYR A 47 15.30 -7.65 0.28
C TYR A 47 16.54 -7.46 -0.60
N SER A 48 16.51 -8.04 -1.80
CA SER A 48 17.44 -7.72 -2.87
C SER A 48 16.78 -6.70 -3.81
N ILE A 49 17.46 -5.60 -4.08
CA ILE A 49 16.95 -4.54 -4.96
C ILE A 49 16.58 -5.12 -6.33
N GLU A 50 17.44 -5.95 -6.91
CA GLU A 50 17.23 -6.55 -8.23
C GLU A 50 16.05 -7.53 -8.25
N GLU A 51 15.82 -8.26 -7.15
CA GLU A 51 14.65 -9.14 -7.03
C GLU A 51 13.36 -8.34 -6.92
N GLU A 52 13.36 -7.29 -6.11
CA GLU A 52 12.20 -6.41 -5.98
C GLU A 52 11.86 -5.71 -7.30
N GLN A 53 12.85 -5.22 -8.03
CA GLN A 53 12.66 -4.65 -9.36
C GLN A 53 12.03 -5.66 -10.33
N ARG A 54 12.49 -6.92 -10.31
CA ARG A 54 11.86 -7.99 -11.12
C ARG A 54 10.42 -8.26 -10.72
N LYS A 55 10.10 -8.26 -9.40
CA LYS A 55 8.73 -8.41 -8.91
C LYS A 55 7.81 -7.27 -9.37
N PHE A 56 8.28 -6.02 -9.31
CA PHE A 56 7.53 -4.88 -9.84
C PHE A 56 7.25 -5.00 -11.34
N LEU A 57 8.25 -5.41 -12.13
CA LEU A 57 8.09 -5.60 -13.58
C LEU A 57 7.15 -6.77 -13.89
N TRP A 58 7.17 -7.82 -13.09
CA TRP A 58 6.31 -8.99 -13.23
C TRP A 58 4.86 -8.72 -12.81
N ALA A 59 4.64 -7.90 -11.78
CA ALA A 59 3.31 -7.64 -11.23
C ALA A 59 2.43 -6.82 -12.19
N ASP A 60 1.15 -7.18 -12.29
CA ASP A 60 0.09 -6.33 -12.84
C ASP A 60 -0.42 -5.34 -11.78
N ILE A 61 -0.40 -5.79 -10.52
CA ILE A 61 -0.93 -5.03 -9.38
C ILE A 61 0.05 -5.12 -8.20
N VAL A 62 0.32 -4.00 -7.55
CA VAL A 62 1.14 -3.92 -6.33
C VAL A 62 0.27 -3.44 -5.17
N ILE A 63 0.19 -4.25 -4.10
CA ILE A 63 -0.55 -3.90 -2.89
C ILE A 63 0.46 -3.56 -1.79
N PHE A 64 0.38 -2.34 -1.29
CA PHE A 64 1.17 -1.88 -0.14
C PHE A 64 0.34 -2.02 1.13
N GLN A 65 0.60 -3.06 1.94
CA GLN A 65 0.03 -3.22 3.27
C GLN A 65 0.94 -2.54 4.29
N THR A 66 0.50 -1.43 4.88
CA THR A 66 1.36 -0.62 5.75
C THR A 66 0.60 0.10 6.85
N PRO A 67 1.16 0.23 8.06
CA PRO A 67 0.62 1.16 9.04
C PRO A 67 0.96 2.60 8.65
N ILE A 68 0.17 3.55 9.15
CA ILE A 68 0.49 4.98 9.04
C ILE A 68 1.06 5.46 10.37
N TYR A 69 2.32 5.87 10.34
CA TYR A 69 3.05 6.45 11.45
C TYR A 69 3.29 7.94 11.19
N TRP A 70 2.75 8.80 12.07
CA TRP A 70 2.87 10.25 11.92
C TRP A 70 2.49 10.75 10.52
N PHE A 71 1.33 10.27 10.02
CA PHE A 71 0.72 10.64 8.72
C PHE A 71 1.51 10.19 7.49
N ASN A 72 2.48 9.29 7.66
CA ASN A 72 3.27 8.73 6.57
C ASN A 72 3.48 7.22 6.76
N VAL A 73 4.07 6.57 5.78
CA VAL A 73 4.52 5.19 5.89
C VAL A 73 5.72 5.08 6.85
N PRO A 74 6.02 3.89 7.42
CA PRO A 74 7.25 3.67 8.18
C PRO A 74 8.49 4.05 7.36
N GLY A 75 9.52 4.58 8.05
CA GLY A 75 10.78 4.98 7.40
C GLY A 75 11.42 3.85 6.58
N LEU A 76 11.29 2.62 7.05
CA LEU A 76 11.77 1.43 6.34
C LEU A 76 11.10 1.24 4.97
N LEU A 77 9.77 1.42 4.87
CA LEU A 77 9.07 1.35 3.59
C LEU A 77 9.46 2.51 2.66
N LYS A 78 9.70 3.71 3.23
CA LYS A 78 10.19 4.84 2.42
C LYS A 78 11.59 4.55 1.88
N THR A 79 12.51 4.02 2.70
CA THR A 79 13.85 3.59 2.27
C THR A 79 13.75 2.54 1.15
N TYR A 80 12.87 1.54 1.31
CA TYR A 80 12.61 0.54 0.29
C TYR A 80 12.23 1.19 -1.06
N MET A 81 11.30 2.15 -1.06
CA MET A 81 10.92 2.86 -2.29
C MET A 81 12.10 3.63 -2.89
N ASP A 82 12.91 4.29 -2.05
CA ASP A 82 14.06 5.08 -2.51
C ASP A 82 15.17 4.22 -3.14
N GLU A 83 15.34 2.99 -2.66
CA GLU A 83 16.36 2.06 -3.17
C GLU A 83 15.89 1.28 -4.41
N VAL A 84 14.61 0.87 -4.44
CA VAL A 84 14.07 0.00 -5.48
C VAL A 84 13.67 0.78 -6.73
N TYR A 85 13.17 2.04 -6.60
CA TYR A 85 12.68 2.83 -7.71
C TYR A 85 13.83 3.41 -8.54
N ALA A 86 14.16 2.74 -9.64
CA ALA A 86 15.35 3.03 -10.44
C ALA A 86 15.03 3.84 -11.70
N TYR A 87 15.90 4.83 -11.96
CA TYR A 87 15.91 5.55 -13.23
C TYR A 87 16.21 4.61 -14.41
N GLY A 88 15.51 4.79 -15.52
CA GLY A 88 15.62 3.95 -16.72
C GLY A 88 14.83 2.66 -16.63
N LEU A 89 14.36 2.24 -15.46
CA LEU A 89 13.56 1.04 -15.24
C LEU A 89 12.10 1.36 -14.88
N PHE A 90 11.88 2.27 -13.91
CA PHE A 90 10.54 2.64 -13.43
C PHE A 90 10.14 4.04 -13.90
N PHE A 91 11.10 4.91 -14.17
CA PHE A 91 10.87 6.25 -14.67
C PHE A 91 12.07 6.76 -15.49
N LYS A 92 11.83 7.78 -16.29
CA LYS A 92 12.85 8.47 -17.08
C LYS A 92 12.56 9.97 -17.15
N GLY A 93 13.48 10.75 -17.74
CA GLY A 93 13.24 12.15 -18.04
C GLY A 93 12.08 12.34 -19.04
N SER A 94 11.34 13.44 -18.88
CA SER A 94 10.28 13.84 -19.78
C SER A 94 10.21 15.37 -19.86
N GLU A 95 9.64 15.90 -20.94
CA GLU A 95 9.48 17.36 -21.12
C GLU A 95 8.61 17.98 -20.02
N GLN A 96 7.57 17.26 -19.59
CA GLN A 96 6.72 17.67 -18.49
C GLN A 96 7.14 16.94 -17.22
N TYR A 97 7.41 17.70 -16.14
CA TYR A 97 7.79 17.13 -14.84
C TYR A 97 6.77 16.08 -14.35
N GLY A 98 7.29 14.92 -13.92
CA GLY A 98 6.49 13.84 -13.37
C GLY A 98 5.72 13.01 -14.41
N ARG A 99 6.01 13.16 -15.72
CA ARG A 99 5.35 12.40 -16.80
C ARG A 99 6.26 11.37 -17.47
N GLY A 100 7.35 11.02 -16.82
CA GLY A 100 8.32 10.04 -17.32
C GLY A 100 8.16 8.62 -16.74
N GLY A 101 7.04 8.30 -16.08
CA GLY A 101 6.77 6.98 -15.51
C GLY A 101 6.68 5.90 -16.58
N LEU A 102 7.27 4.74 -16.31
CA LEU A 102 7.38 3.62 -17.25
C LEU A 102 6.45 2.45 -16.91
N LEU A 103 5.85 2.43 -15.69
CA LEU A 103 4.97 1.35 -15.22
C LEU A 103 3.48 1.66 -15.52
N THR A 104 3.20 2.18 -16.72
CA THR A 104 1.88 2.74 -17.08
C THR A 104 0.77 1.72 -17.31
N ASP A 105 1.12 0.45 -17.42
CA ASP A 105 0.21 -0.70 -17.54
C ASP A 105 -0.15 -1.32 -16.18
N LYS A 106 0.48 -0.86 -15.09
CA LYS A 106 0.36 -1.43 -13.75
C LYS A 106 -0.54 -0.61 -12.84
N HIS A 107 -1.13 -1.30 -11.85
CA HIS A 107 -1.96 -0.70 -10.84
C HIS A 107 -1.34 -0.86 -9.45
N TYR A 108 -1.75 -0.02 -8.52
CA TYR A 108 -1.40 -0.18 -7.11
C TYR A 108 -2.59 0.09 -6.20
N MET A 109 -2.52 -0.45 -4.99
CA MET A 109 -3.47 -0.22 -3.91
C MET A 109 -2.72 0.03 -2.60
N PHE A 110 -3.14 1.03 -1.84
CA PHE A 110 -2.73 1.13 -0.44
C PHE A 110 -3.76 0.45 0.45
N SER A 111 -3.30 -0.46 1.30
CA SER A 111 -4.05 -1.05 2.40
C SER A 111 -3.39 -0.60 3.70
N THR A 112 -4.08 0.24 4.46
CA THR A 112 -3.48 1.01 5.55
C THR A 112 -4.14 0.77 6.90
N THR A 113 -3.38 0.92 7.98
CA THR A 113 -3.91 0.89 9.35
C THR A 113 -3.64 2.22 10.04
N TRP A 114 -4.69 2.77 10.67
CA TRP A 114 -4.70 4.10 11.27
C TRP A 114 -5.15 4.06 12.73
N ASN A 115 -4.47 4.82 13.59
CA ASN A 115 -5.01 5.11 14.92
C ASN A 115 -6.13 6.18 14.86
N ALA A 116 -6.18 6.98 13.81
CA ALA A 116 -7.26 7.92 13.58
C ALA A 116 -8.58 7.18 13.35
N PRO A 117 -9.69 7.63 13.95
CA PRO A 117 -11.01 7.05 13.72
C PRO A 117 -11.56 7.50 12.34
N ALA A 118 -12.47 6.72 11.76
CA ALA A 118 -13.03 6.99 10.43
C ALA A 118 -13.67 8.38 10.31
N GLN A 119 -14.34 8.86 11.37
CA GLN A 119 -14.97 10.19 11.40
C GLN A 119 -13.97 11.35 11.36
N ALA A 120 -12.67 11.10 11.52
CA ALA A 120 -11.66 12.14 11.36
C ALA A 120 -11.48 12.58 9.90
N PHE A 121 -11.93 11.74 8.94
CA PHE A 121 -11.90 11.99 7.51
C PHE A 121 -13.25 12.48 6.99
N ASN A 122 -13.26 13.11 5.82
CA ASN A 122 -14.48 13.61 5.12
C ASN A 122 -15.36 14.58 5.95
N ASN A 123 -14.85 15.13 7.03
CA ASN A 123 -15.56 16.05 7.92
C ASN A 123 -14.71 17.31 8.13
N PRO A 124 -15.15 18.48 7.61
CA PRO A 124 -14.42 19.74 7.75
C PRO A 124 -14.16 20.18 9.20
N ALA A 125 -15.00 19.74 10.15
CA ALA A 125 -14.85 20.05 11.57
C ALA A 125 -13.82 19.17 12.30
N GLN A 126 -13.29 18.13 11.63
CA GLN A 126 -12.35 17.18 12.20
C GLN A 126 -10.91 17.45 11.76
N PHE A 127 -9.97 16.72 12.37
CA PHE A 127 -8.51 16.95 12.25
C PHE A 127 -8.01 17.07 10.81
N PHE A 128 -8.51 16.25 9.88
CA PHE A 128 -8.07 16.29 8.48
C PHE A 128 -8.77 17.38 7.64
N GLY A 129 -9.62 18.24 8.25
CA GLY A 129 -10.22 19.39 7.58
C GLY A 129 -11.07 19.03 6.36
N GLY A 130 -11.79 17.90 6.43
CA GLY A 130 -12.64 17.41 5.34
C GLY A 130 -11.96 16.50 4.32
N LYS A 131 -10.64 16.29 4.42
CA LYS A 131 -9.94 15.41 3.49
C LYS A 131 -10.42 13.97 3.61
N SER A 132 -10.58 13.34 2.45
CA SER A 132 -10.79 11.90 2.31
C SER A 132 -9.51 11.11 2.64
N LEU A 133 -9.62 9.77 2.71
CA LEU A 133 -8.46 8.88 2.82
C LEU A 133 -7.45 9.12 1.69
N GLU A 134 -7.93 9.17 0.44
CA GLU A 134 -7.07 9.36 -0.73
C GLU A 134 -6.35 10.71 -0.71
N GLU A 135 -7.01 11.78 -0.26
CA GLU A 135 -6.38 13.09 -0.11
C GLU A 135 -5.36 13.11 1.03
N ALA A 136 -5.61 12.39 2.13
CA ALA A 136 -4.63 12.24 3.20
C ALA A 136 -3.38 11.43 2.75
N LEU A 137 -3.56 10.49 1.82
CA LEU A 137 -2.49 9.70 1.20
C LEU A 137 -1.90 10.34 -0.06
N SER A 138 -2.26 11.56 -0.43
CA SER A 138 -1.90 12.20 -1.72
C SER A 138 -0.41 12.20 -2.01
N HIS A 139 0.45 12.36 -1.01
CA HIS A 139 1.91 12.31 -1.17
C HIS A 139 2.42 10.91 -1.57
N LEU A 140 1.79 9.85 -1.08
CA LEU A 140 2.09 8.47 -1.48
C LEU A 140 1.58 8.17 -2.88
N HIS A 141 0.37 8.67 -3.22
CA HIS A 141 -0.17 8.57 -4.57
C HIS A 141 0.73 9.27 -5.60
N ARG A 142 1.29 10.44 -5.26
CA ARG A 142 2.24 11.14 -6.14
C ARG A 142 3.53 10.35 -6.38
N THR A 143 4.00 9.60 -5.39
CA THR A 143 5.16 8.72 -5.56
C THR A 143 4.87 7.63 -6.59
N GLN A 144 3.70 7.00 -6.54
CA GLN A 144 3.31 5.96 -7.50
C GLN A 144 2.98 6.53 -8.89
N ASP A 145 2.32 7.69 -8.95
CA ASP A 145 2.04 8.42 -10.20
C ASP A 145 3.35 8.79 -10.93
N PHE A 146 4.40 9.17 -10.18
CA PHE A 146 5.71 9.53 -10.76
C PHE A 146 6.36 8.36 -11.52
N ILE A 147 6.17 7.12 -11.06
CA ILE A 147 6.64 5.92 -11.77
C ILE A 147 5.62 5.37 -12.77
N GLY A 148 4.46 6.02 -12.91
CA GLY A 148 3.45 5.74 -13.95
C GLY A 148 2.34 4.77 -13.54
N MET A 149 2.31 4.27 -12.31
CA MET A 149 1.29 3.33 -11.84
C MET A 149 -0.07 4.02 -11.63
N LYS A 150 -1.16 3.28 -11.85
CA LYS A 150 -2.54 3.76 -11.70
C LYS A 150 -3.14 3.32 -10.37
N PRO A 151 -3.80 4.22 -9.62
CA PRO A 151 -4.40 3.85 -8.33
C PRO A 151 -5.63 2.96 -8.50
N LEU A 152 -5.73 1.95 -7.65
CA LEU A 152 -6.99 1.36 -7.22
C LEU A 152 -7.43 2.07 -5.94
N LYS A 153 -8.71 1.97 -5.58
CA LYS A 153 -9.25 2.54 -4.35
C LYS A 153 -8.51 1.98 -3.14
N SER A 154 -8.03 2.87 -2.27
CA SER A 154 -7.30 2.47 -1.06
C SER A 154 -8.24 1.89 0.00
N PHE A 155 -7.69 1.01 0.85
CA PHE A 155 -8.36 0.46 2.02
C PHE A 155 -7.75 1.01 3.32
N ALA A 156 -8.57 1.14 4.36
CA ALA A 156 -8.08 1.54 5.68
C ALA A 156 -8.83 0.86 6.82
N CYS A 157 -8.07 0.29 7.77
CA CYS A 157 -8.55 0.00 9.11
C CYS A 157 -8.37 1.23 9.98
N TYR A 158 -9.41 1.65 10.67
CA TYR A 158 -9.41 2.85 11.52
C TYR A 158 -9.48 2.48 13.00
N ASP A 159 -8.99 3.40 13.86
CA ASP A 159 -9.05 3.30 15.33
C ASP A 159 -8.44 1.99 15.89
N VAL A 160 -7.35 1.55 15.25
CA VAL A 160 -6.77 0.21 15.46
C VAL A 160 -6.13 0.01 16.84
N ILE A 161 -5.92 1.08 17.62
CA ILE A 161 -5.35 1.00 18.97
C ILE A 161 -6.44 0.98 20.04
N LYS A 162 -7.45 1.85 19.90
CA LYS A 162 -8.52 1.98 20.92
C LYS A 162 -9.60 0.92 20.78
N ASN A 163 -9.98 0.61 19.54
CA ASN A 163 -11.06 -0.30 19.23
C ASN A 163 -10.63 -1.34 18.17
N PRO A 164 -9.61 -2.17 18.48
CA PRO A 164 -9.15 -3.21 17.56
C PRO A 164 -10.26 -4.27 17.41
N ASP A 165 -10.75 -4.43 16.20
CA ASP A 165 -11.72 -5.46 15.81
C ASP A 165 -11.19 -6.19 14.58
N ILE A 166 -10.40 -7.22 14.83
CA ILE A 166 -9.66 -7.93 13.78
C ILE A 166 -10.60 -8.61 12.79
N ASP A 167 -11.67 -9.24 13.29
CA ASP A 167 -12.62 -9.96 12.45
C ASP A 167 -13.34 -9.00 11.50
N ARG A 168 -13.76 -7.84 12.00
CA ARG A 168 -14.35 -6.77 11.20
C ARG A 168 -13.37 -6.26 10.15
N PHE A 169 -12.13 -5.97 10.53
CA PHE A 169 -11.11 -5.47 9.59
C PHE A 169 -10.83 -6.47 8.47
N VAL A 170 -10.75 -7.76 8.79
CA VAL A 170 -10.57 -8.83 7.79
C VAL A 170 -11.80 -8.92 6.88
N PHE A 171 -13.00 -8.88 7.42
CA PHE A 171 -14.23 -8.90 6.64
C PHE A 171 -14.32 -7.69 5.69
N GLU A 172 -14.10 -6.47 6.20
CA GLU A 172 -14.12 -5.24 5.40
C GLU A 172 -13.04 -5.26 4.30
N LEU A 173 -11.83 -5.77 4.60
CA LEU A 173 -10.77 -5.92 3.62
C LEU A 173 -11.14 -6.90 2.51
N ASN A 174 -11.73 -8.06 2.85
CA ASN A 174 -12.15 -9.05 1.86
C ASN A 174 -13.21 -8.48 0.92
N THR A 175 -14.22 -7.80 1.47
CA THR A 175 -15.24 -7.11 0.67
C THR A 175 -14.61 -6.06 -0.26
N HIS A 176 -13.64 -5.29 0.24
CA HIS A 176 -12.92 -4.30 -0.56
C HIS A 176 -12.12 -4.95 -1.69
N LEU A 177 -11.41 -6.06 -1.42
CA LEU A 177 -10.66 -6.78 -2.44
C LEU A 177 -11.58 -7.30 -3.56
N GLU A 178 -12.77 -7.82 -3.23
CA GLU A 178 -13.78 -8.25 -4.20
C GLU A 178 -14.28 -7.08 -5.08
N GLU A 179 -14.43 -5.88 -4.49
CA GLU A 179 -14.86 -4.68 -5.22
C GLU A 179 -13.79 -4.17 -6.21
N VAL A 180 -12.52 -4.15 -5.81
CA VAL A 180 -11.44 -3.51 -6.60
C VAL A 180 -10.66 -4.49 -7.47
N LEU A 181 -10.68 -5.76 -7.13
CA LEU A 181 -10.02 -6.86 -7.83
C LEU A 181 -11.06 -7.96 -8.10
N PRO A 182 -11.85 -7.87 -9.20
CA PRO A 182 -12.85 -8.90 -9.50
C PRO A 182 -12.19 -10.28 -9.49
N LEU A 183 -12.59 -11.10 -8.54
CA LEU A 183 -12.05 -12.43 -8.24
C LEU A 183 -12.57 -13.48 -9.21
#